data_ee9e6b5b9715c65f5a5c79c7b78590b1
#
_entry.id   ee9e6b5b9715c65f5a5c79c7b78590b1
#
_cell.length_a   1.000
_cell.length_b   1.000
_cell.length_c   1.000
_cell.angle_alpha   90.00
_cell.angle_beta   90.00
_cell.angle_gamma   90.00
#
_symmetry.space_group_name_H-M   'P 1'
#
loop_
_entity.id
_entity.type
_entity.pdbx_description
1 polymer ?
#
loop_
_entity_poly.entity_id
_entity_poly.type
_entity_poly.pdbx_seq_one_letter_code
_entity_poly.pdbx_strand_id
1 'polypeptide(L)'
;MDKRDYDFRKGEVLLVDKPLHWTSFDVVNKLRWPLSKKYKIKRFKVGHAGTLDPLATGLLIICTGKSTKLSESLTSEDKTYTGTLLLGKTTPSFDLETEFDQTFKTEHITEAKIYALAQSFEGAQKQTPPVFSAKKVNGKRAYESARKGQAIELKENDIFIHSFSIEAIRFPEVDFKIKCSKGTYIRSIANDFGKALNSGATLTALRRTASGDFLIENAKSVDEWVEIIAATEILEEQ
;
A
#
# COMPACT_ATOMS: atom_id res chain seq x y z
N MET A 1 -11.86 -24.01 13.34
CA MET A 1 -12.50 -22.94 12.58
C MET A 1 -13.21 -22.03 13.58
N ASP A 2 -12.76 -20.79 13.65
CA ASP A 2 -13.34 -19.80 14.53
C ASP A 2 -14.78 -19.50 14.06
N LYS A 3 -15.78 -19.94 14.81
CA LYS A 3 -17.21 -19.73 14.47
C LYS A 3 -17.63 -18.31 14.89
N ARG A 4 -17.01 -17.31 14.27
CA ARG A 4 -17.54 -15.95 14.36
C ARG A 4 -18.69 -15.83 13.39
N ASP A 5 -19.88 -15.45 13.89
CA ASP A 5 -21.02 -15.14 13.05
C ASP A 5 -20.80 -13.78 12.38
N TYR A 6 -20.57 -13.79 11.07
CA TYR A 6 -20.40 -12.58 10.26
C TYR A 6 -21.76 -12.09 9.73
N ASP A 7 -22.03 -10.80 9.90
CA ASP A 7 -23.13 -10.13 9.23
C ASP A 7 -22.63 -9.09 8.22
N PHE A 8 -22.24 -9.57 7.04
CA PHE A 8 -21.69 -8.71 6.00
C PHE A 8 -22.66 -7.61 5.54
N ARG A 9 -23.98 -7.77 5.73
CA ARG A 9 -25.01 -6.79 5.34
C ARG A 9 -25.10 -5.66 6.36
N LYS A 10 -25.08 -5.97 7.66
CA LYS A 10 -24.91 -4.96 8.71
C LYS A 10 -23.59 -4.26 8.58
N GLY A 11 -22.53 -5.00 8.28
CA GLY A 11 -21.21 -4.46 7.94
C GLY A 11 -20.09 -5.03 8.78
N GLU A 12 -19.08 -5.52 8.09
CA GLU A 12 -17.86 -6.11 8.66
C GLU A 12 -16.63 -5.34 8.20
N VAL A 13 -15.56 -5.40 9.01
CA VAL A 13 -14.21 -4.99 8.67
C VAL A 13 -13.38 -6.26 8.51
N LEU A 14 -12.92 -6.51 7.30
CA LEU A 14 -12.17 -7.70 6.93
C LEU A 14 -10.70 -7.33 6.74
N LEU A 15 -9.81 -8.07 7.39
CA LEU A 15 -8.37 -7.93 7.21
C LEU A 15 -7.92 -8.92 6.15
N VAL A 16 -7.45 -8.43 5.02
CA VAL A 16 -7.10 -9.23 3.85
C VAL A 16 -5.61 -9.11 3.57
N ASP A 17 -4.91 -10.23 3.44
CA ASP A 17 -3.55 -10.25 2.90
C ASP A 17 -3.65 -10.17 1.36
N LYS A 18 -3.38 -8.98 0.82
CA LYS A 18 -3.42 -8.73 -0.61
C LYS A 18 -2.24 -9.42 -1.30
N PRO A 19 -2.49 -10.32 -2.27
CA PRO A 19 -1.42 -10.94 -3.01
C PRO A 19 -0.72 -9.96 -3.97
N LEU A 20 0.47 -10.34 -4.42
CA LEU A 20 1.24 -9.63 -5.44
C LEU A 20 0.46 -9.60 -6.77
N HIS A 21 0.67 -8.57 -7.58
CA HIS A 21 0.06 -8.31 -8.89
C HIS A 21 -1.45 -8.03 -8.88
N TRP A 22 -2.08 -8.01 -7.72
CA TRP A 22 -3.49 -7.60 -7.59
C TRP A 22 -3.59 -6.13 -7.24
N THR A 23 -4.54 -5.43 -7.88
CA THR A 23 -4.96 -4.11 -7.39
C THR A 23 -5.83 -4.27 -6.14
N SER A 24 -5.91 -3.23 -5.32
CA SER A 24 -6.87 -3.20 -4.20
C SER A 24 -8.32 -3.37 -4.68
N PHE A 25 -8.63 -2.94 -5.92
CA PHE A 25 -9.95 -3.08 -6.51
C PHE A 25 -10.26 -4.52 -6.95
N ASP A 26 -9.26 -5.29 -7.37
CA ASP A 26 -9.43 -6.73 -7.69
C ASP A 26 -9.87 -7.50 -6.46
N VAL A 27 -9.25 -7.22 -5.30
CA VAL A 27 -9.67 -7.80 -4.01
C VAL A 27 -11.13 -7.43 -3.69
N VAL A 28 -11.48 -6.14 -3.83
CA VAL A 28 -12.86 -5.69 -3.61
C VAL A 28 -13.84 -6.43 -4.52
N ASN A 29 -13.51 -6.61 -5.80
CA ASN A 29 -14.39 -7.30 -6.75
C ASN A 29 -14.50 -8.79 -6.45
N LYS A 30 -13.37 -9.44 -6.12
CA LYS A 30 -13.34 -10.87 -5.78
C LYS A 30 -14.23 -11.19 -4.58
N LEU A 31 -14.25 -10.33 -3.56
CA LEU A 31 -15.11 -10.51 -2.38
C LEU A 31 -16.56 -10.02 -2.62
N ARG A 32 -16.74 -8.98 -3.42
CA ARG A 32 -18.09 -8.46 -3.75
C ARG A 32 -18.93 -9.48 -4.50
N TRP A 33 -18.34 -10.25 -5.41
CA TRP A 33 -19.10 -11.18 -6.23
C TRP A 33 -19.85 -12.25 -5.42
N PRO A 34 -19.20 -13.05 -4.51
CA PRO A 34 -19.90 -14.02 -3.68
C PRO A 34 -20.92 -13.36 -2.74
N LEU A 35 -20.62 -12.17 -2.18
CA LEU A 35 -21.57 -11.42 -1.35
C LEU A 35 -22.80 -11.00 -2.15
N SER A 36 -22.62 -10.48 -3.37
CA SER A 36 -23.73 -10.09 -4.25
C SER A 36 -24.63 -11.27 -4.58
N LYS A 37 -24.03 -12.44 -4.88
CA LYS A 37 -24.75 -13.69 -5.18
C LYS A 37 -25.51 -14.20 -3.94
N LYS A 38 -24.84 -14.25 -2.80
CA LYS A 38 -25.38 -14.75 -1.53
C LYS A 38 -26.59 -13.96 -1.05
N TYR A 39 -26.46 -12.63 -1.01
CA TYR A 39 -27.51 -11.72 -0.53
C TYR A 39 -28.52 -11.31 -1.61
N LYS A 40 -28.36 -11.79 -2.86
CA LYS A 40 -29.18 -11.42 -4.03
C LYS A 40 -29.22 -9.89 -4.27
N ILE A 41 -28.11 -9.19 -3.96
CA ILE A 41 -27.97 -7.75 -4.14
C ILE A 41 -27.00 -7.49 -5.30
N LYS A 42 -27.48 -6.90 -6.41
CA LYS A 42 -26.71 -6.68 -7.65
C LYS A 42 -25.39 -5.93 -7.45
N ARG A 43 -25.32 -5.00 -6.48
CA ARG A 43 -24.12 -4.24 -6.11
C ARG A 43 -23.98 -4.20 -4.60
N PHE A 44 -23.56 -5.30 -4.03
CA PHE A 44 -23.27 -5.36 -2.60
C PHE A 44 -22.19 -4.33 -2.24
N LYS A 45 -22.40 -3.58 -1.15
CA LYS A 45 -21.46 -2.53 -0.73
C LYS A 45 -20.19 -3.17 -0.17
N VAL A 46 -19.10 -2.99 -0.90
CA VAL A 46 -17.74 -3.40 -0.51
C VAL A 46 -16.79 -2.29 -0.93
N GLY A 47 -15.95 -1.86 -0.02
CA GLY A 47 -14.90 -0.86 -0.25
C GLY A 47 -13.61 -1.23 0.48
N HIS A 48 -12.51 -0.54 0.19
CA HIS A 48 -11.25 -0.70 0.91
C HIS A 48 -10.85 0.59 1.61
N ALA A 49 -10.04 0.48 2.67
CA ALA A 49 -9.44 1.59 3.39
C ALA A 49 -7.93 1.62 3.15
N GLY A 50 -7.51 2.49 2.23
CA GLY A 50 -6.10 2.69 1.86
C GLY A 50 -5.63 1.76 0.73
N THR A 51 -5.41 2.36 -0.43
CA THR A 51 -4.92 1.64 -1.63
C THR A 51 -3.53 1.04 -1.38
N LEU A 52 -3.31 -0.16 -1.90
CA LEU A 52 -2.01 -0.77 -2.15
C LEU A 52 -1.80 -0.88 -3.66
N ASP A 53 -0.59 -0.54 -4.11
CA ASP A 53 -0.19 -0.70 -5.50
C ASP A 53 -0.17 -2.19 -5.90
N PRO A 54 -0.23 -2.54 -7.20
CA PRO A 54 -0.21 -3.92 -7.65
C PRO A 54 1.02 -4.70 -7.19
N LEU A 55 2.20 -4.05 -7.16
CA LEU A 55 3.47 -4.65 -6.73
C LEU A 55 3.66 -4.66 -5.21
N ALA A 56 2.74 -4.05 -4.44
CA ALA A 56 2.74 -4.16 -2.98
C ALA A 56 1.86 -5.31 -2.51
N THR A 57 2.24 -5.95 -1.41
CA THR A 57 1.49 -7.00 -0.73
C THR A 57 1.04 -6.57 0.66
N GLY A 58 0.34 -7.43 1.36
CA GLY A 58 0.06 -7.28 2.79
C GLY A 58 -1.31 -6.72 3.11
N LEU A 59 -1.44 -6.15 4.29
CA LEU A 59 -2.70 -5.81 4.92
C LEU A 59 -3.53 -4.81 4.10
N LEU A 60 -4.65 -5.26 3.60
CA LEU A 60 -5.69 -4.44 3.00
C LEU A 60 -6.97 -4.56 3.82
N ILE A 61 -7.44 -3.44 4.34
CA ILE A 61 -8.70 -3.41 5.10
C ILE A 61 -9.86 -3.29 4.11
N ILE A 62 -10.78 -4.25 4.17
CA ILE A 62 -12.02 -4.27 3.37
C ILE A 62 -13.21 -4.03 4.30
N CYS A 63 -14.08 -3.12 3.90
CA CYS A 63 -15.32 -2.84 4.61
C CYS A 63 -16.52 -3.32 3.80
N THR A 64 -17.49 -3.97 4.46
CA THR A 64 -18.73 -4.43 3.82
C THR A 64 -19.96 -3.70 4.38
N GLY A 65 -21.07 -3.71 3.67
CA GLY A 65 -22.35 -3.20 4.13
C GLY A 65 -22.27 -1.78 4.71
N LYS A 66 -22.78 -1.58 5.93
CA LYS A 66 -22.77 -0.28 6.62
C LYS A 66 -21.38 0.15 7.06
N SER A 67 -20.43 -0.79 7.28
CA SER A 67 -19.06 -0.49 7.67
C SER A 67 -18.26 0.20 6.57
N THR A 68 -18.76 0.26 5.32
CA THR A 68 -18.13 1.09 4.26
C THR A 68 -18.04 2.58 4.62
N LYS A 69 -18.85 3.05 5.57
CA LYS A 69 -18.78 4.43 6.10
C LYS A 69 -17.50 4.68 6.93
N LEU A 70 -16.87 3.61 7.45
CA LEU A 70 -15.63 3.69 8.23
C LEU A 70 -14.38 3.79 7.34
N SER A 71 -14.50 3.61 6.01
CA SER A 71 -13.36 3.57 5.10
C SER A 71 -12.50 4.84 5.15
N GLU A 72 -13.09 6.00 5.37
CA GLU A 72 -12.36 7.27 5.43
C GLU A 72 -11.53 7.37 6.73
N SER A 73 -12.11 7.07 7.90
CA SER A 73 -11.40 7.06 9.17
C SER A 73 -10.26 6.04 9.17
N LEU A 74 -10.52 4.81 8.72
CA LEU A 74 -9.53 3.75 8.59
C LEU A 74 -8.41 4.10 7.59
N THR A 75 -8.72 4.86 6.54
CA THR A 75 -7.70 5.38 5.61
C THR A 75 -6.81 6.43 6.28
N SER A 76 -7.30 7.11 7.30
CA SER A 76 -6.59 8.18 7.98
C SER A 76 -5.57 7.70 9.02
N GLU A 77 -5.60 6.42 9.39
CA GLU A 77 -4.65 5.81 10.32
C GLU A 77 -3.21 5.80 9.79
N ASP A 78 -2.24 5.68 10.69
CA ASP A 78 -0.84 5.42 10.35
C ASP A 78 -0.66 4.03 9.74
N LYS A 79 0.38 3.85 8.95
CA LYS A 79 0.72 2.57 8.30
C LYS A 79 2.14 2.16 8.62
N THR A 80 2.34 0.86 8.77
CA THR A 80 3.68 0.27 8.85
C THR A 80 3.93 -0.60 7.62
N TYR A 81 5.11 -0.44 7.05
CA TYR A 81 5.57 -1.20 5.89
C TYR A 81 6.92 -1.82 6.16
N THR A 82 7.16 -2.98 5.57
CA THR A 82 8.48 -3.53 5.30
C THR A 82 8.71 -3.53 3.79
N GLY A 83 9.96 -3.43 3.36
CA GLY A 83 10.26 -3.42 1.95
C GLY A 83 11.76 -3.52 1.68
N THR A 84 12.12 -3.51 0.40
CA THR A 84 13.49 -3.58 -0.07
C THR A 84 13.75 -2.45 -1.05
N LEU A 85 14.83 -1.72 -0.85
CA LEU A 85 15.40 -0.74 -1.78
C LEU A 85 16.54 -1.39 -2.55
N LEU A 86 16.57 -1.22 -3.87
CA LEU A 86 17.73 -1.53 -4.71
C LEU A 86 18.48 -0.22 -4.98
N LEU A 87 19.69 -0.09 -4.45
CA LEU A 87 20.56 1.08 -4.65
C LEU A 87 21.24 1.04 -6.01
N GLY A 88 21.57 2.20 -6.56
CA GLY A 88 22.33 2.35 -7.80
C GLY A 88 21.50 2.30 -9.08
N LYS A 89 20.20 2.14 -9.01
CA LYS A 89 19.30 2.14 -10.18
C LYS A 89 18.02 2.90 -9.89
N THR A 90 17.47 3.52 -10.94
CA THR A 90 16.16 4.19 -10.89
C THR A 90 15.19 3.64 -11.93
N THR A 91 13.91 3.87 -11.69
CA THR A 91 12.82 3.67 -12.65
C THR A 91 11.91 4.90 -12.63
N PRO A 92 11.19 5.22 -13.72
CA PRO A 92 10.23 6.33 -13.75
C PRO A 92 9.08 6.20 -12.74
N SER A 93 8.70 4.98 -12.37
CA SER A 93 7.63 4.70 -11.38
C SER A 93 8.14 4.64 -9.93
N PHE A 94 9.48 4.64 -9.73
CA PHE A 94 10.17 4.45 -8.46
C PHE A 94 10.02 3.04 -7.87
N ASP A 95 9.42 2.11 -8.62
CA ASP A 95 9.27 0.69 -8.35
C ASP A 95 9.51 -0.13 -9.63
N LEU A 96 9.21 -1.43 -9.62
CA LEU A 96 9.38 -2.32 -10.77
C LEU A 96 8.19 -2.33 -11.76
N GLU A 97 7.25 -1.35 -11.70
CA GLU A 97 6.20 -1.20 -12.71
C GLU A 97 6.78 -0.77 -14.06
N THR A 98 7.89 -0.04 -14.07
CA THR A 98 8.61 0.40 -15.26
C THR A 98 10.04 -0.12 -15.26
N GLU A 99 10.63 -0.23 -16.46
CA GLU A 99 12.03 -0.63 -16.65
C GLU A 99 13.01 0.38 -16.04
N PHE A 100 14.24 -0.09 -15.74
CA PHE A 100 15.30 0.79 -15.27
C PHE A 100 15.68 1.81 -16.34
N ASP A 101 15.76 3.07 -15.94
CA ASP A 101 16.10 4.21 -16.81
C ASP A 101 17.52 4.75 -16.59
N GLN A 102 18.05 4.64 -15.36
CA GLN A 102 19.39 5.12 -15.04
C GLN A 102 20.13 4.18 -14.10
N THR A 103 21.47 4.21 -14.20
CA THR A 103 22.39 3.48 -13.32
C THR A 103 23.38 4.45 -12.72
N PHE A 104 23.69 4.33 -11.44
CA PHE A 104 24.53 5.22 -10.66
C PHE A 104 25.66 4.43 -9.99
N LYS A 105 26.75 5.13 -9.69
CA LYS A 105 27.81 4.60 -8.84
C LYS A 105 27.32 4.39 -7.41
N THR A 106 27.87 3.39 -6.77
CA THR A 106 27.47 3.00 -5.40
C THR A 106 28.67 2.80 -4.46
N GLU A 107 29.89 2.86 -4.97
CA GLU A 107 31.14 2.58 -4.23
C GLU A 107 31.36 3.54 -3.04
N HIS A 108 30.75 4.74 -3.09
CA HIS A 108 30.83 5.76 -2.05
C HIS A 108 29.77 5.58 -0.93
N ILE A 109 28.87 4.61 -1.09
CA ILE A 109 27.80 4.33 -0.14
C ILE A 109 28.33 3.33 0.90
N THR A 110 28.29 3.72 2.16
CA THR A 110 28.66 2.87 3.29
C THR A 110 27.44 2.53 4.13
N GLU A 111 27.47 1.43 4.88
CA GLU A 111 26.41 1.07 5.80
C GLU A 111 26.09 2.20 6.80
N ALA A 112 27.14 2.84 7.36
CA ALA A 112 26.98 3.96 8.27
C ALA A 112 26.17 5.11 7.65
N LYS A 113 26.39 5.43 6.36
CA LYS A 113 25.61 6.44 5.65
C LYS A 113 24.15 6.01 5.48
N ILE A 114 23.90 4.73 5.18
CA ILE A 114 22.55 4.18 5.03
C ILE A 114 21.76 4.33 6.35
N TYR A 115 22.36 3.90 7.47
CA TYR A 115 21.72 4.02 8.79
C TYR A 115 21.47 5.49 9.18
N ALA A 116 22.48 6.36 9.03
CA ALA A 116 22.35 7.78 9.37
C ALA A 116 21.27 8.47 8.52
N LEU A 117 21.22 8.13 7.22
CA LEU A 117 20.23 8.69 6.31
C LEU A 117 18.80 8.24 6.69
N ALA A 118 18.59 6.96 7.01
CA ALA A 118 17.28 6.47 7.43
C ALA A 118 16.75 7.26 8.64
N GLN A 119 17.59 7.49 9.65
CA GLN A 119 17.22 8.31 10.81
C GLN A 119 16.87 9.76 10.43
N SER A 120 17.56 10.35 9.44
CA SER A 120 17.30 11.73 9.01
C SER A 120 15.97 11.91 8.27
N PHE A 121 15.35 10.82 7.83
CA PHE A 121 14.00 10.84 7.22
C PHE A 121 12.88 10.86 8.26
N GLU A 122 13.17 10.69 9.55
CA GLU A 122 12.13 10.73 10.59
C GLU A 122 11.64 12.17 10.83
N GLY A 123 10.37 12.29 11.20
CA GLY A 123 9.72 13.57 11.46
C GLY A 123 8.81 14.06 10.34
N ALA A 124 8.47 15.37 10.41
CA ALA A 124 7.60 16.03 9.45
C ALA A 124 8.34 16.35 8.14
N GLN A 125 7.74 16.05 7.01
CA GLN A 125 8.33 16.27 5.68
C GLN A 125 7.28 16.69 4.66
N LYS A 126 7.73 17.35 3.60
CA LYS A 126 6.98 17.53 2.35
C LYS A 126 7.42 16.48 1.34
N GLN A 127 6.45 15.80 0.76
CA GLN A 127 6.72 14.74 -0.20
C GLN A 127 5.99 15.00 -1.52
N THR A 128 6.71 14.93 -2.63
CA THR A 128 6.10 14.92 -3.96
C THR A 128 5.63 13.49 -4.28
N PRO A 129 4.32 13.28 -4.54
CA PRO A 129 3.81 11.99 -4.98
C PRO A 129 4.45 11.53 -6.28
N PRO A 130 4.56 10.20 -6.55
CA PRO A 130 5.03 9.74 -7.85
C PRO A 130 3.98 10.06 -8.94
N VAL A 131 4.45 10.35 -10.15
CA VAL A 131 3.55 10.61 -11.31
C VAL A 131 2.68 9.39 -11.64
N PHE A 132 3.18 8.18 -11.37
CA PHE A 132 2.44 6.92 -11.46
C PHE A 132 1.62 6.69 -10.19
N SER A 133 0.65 7.58 -9.91
CA SER A 133 -0.23 7.45 -8.73
C SER A 133 -1.70 7.65 -9.07
N ALA A 134 -2.58 7.18 -8.18
CA ALA A 134 -4.02 7.37 -8.29
C ALA A 134 -4.48 8.79 -7.92
N LYS A 135 -3.55 9.70 -7.58
CA LYS A 135 -3.87 11.10 -7.24
C LYS A 135 -4.55 11.78 -8.44
N LYS A 136 -5.66 12.47 -8.18
CA LYS A 136 -6.38 13.20 -9.24
C LYS A 136 -5.81 14.60 -9.40
N VAL A 137 -5.51 14.97 -10.64
CA VAL A 137 -5.15 16.33 -11.07
C VAL A 137 -6.11 16.74 -12.18
N ASN A 138 -6.82 17.84 -12.01
CA ASN A 138 -7.83 18.32 -12.96
C ASN A 138 -8.88 17.24 -13.35
N GLY A 139 -9.30 16.42 -12.36
CA GLY A 139 -10.30 15.37 -12.54
C GLY A 139 -9.79 14.06 -13.18
N LYS A 140 -8.56 14.01 -13.69
CA LYS A 140 -7.92 12.82 -14.25
C LYS A 140 -6.92 12.22 -13.27
N ARG A 141 -6.74 10.91 -13.28
CA ARG A 141 -5.73 10.25 -12.46
C ARG A 141 -4.33 10.48 -13.02
N ALA A 142 -3.36 10.78 -12.15
CA ALA A 142 -1.99 11.11 -12.56
C ALA A 142 -1.36 10.01 -13.43
N TYR A 143 -1.55 8.72 -13.09
CA TYR A 143 -0.99 7.61 -13.85
C TYR A 143 -1.50 7.55 -15.31
N GLU A 144 -2.74 8.00 -15.60
CA GLU A 144 -3.30 8.01 -16.96
C GLU A 144 -2.57 9.01 -17.86
N SER A 145 -2.16 10.13 -17.29
CA SER A 145 -1.39 11.16 -18.00
C SER A 145 0.09 10.79 -18.10
N ALA A 146 0.65 10.18 -17.03
CA ALA A 146 2.03 9.69 -17.02
C ALA A 146 2.27 8.66 -18.15
N ARG A 147 1.35 7.69 -18.34
CA ARG A 147 1.41 6.71 -19.42
C ARG A 147 1.33 7.34 -20.83
N LYS A 148 0.82 8.57 -20.94
CA LYS A 148 0.76 9.34 -22.20
C LYS A 148 1.95 10.29 -22.36
N GLY A 149 2.95 10.23 -21.47
CA GLY A 149 4.11 11.12 -21.50
C GLY A 149 3.78 12.59 -21.19
N GLN A 150 2.62 12.89 -20.59
CA GLN A 150 2.22 14.24 -20.25
C GLN A 150 2.85 14.65 -18.93
N ALA A 151 3.55 15.79 -18.91
CA ALA A 151 4.05 16.37 -17.67
C ALA A 151 2.89 16.80 -16.77
N ILE A 152 2.94 16.41 -15.49
CA ILE A 152 1.95 16.78 -14.49
C ILE A 152 2.70 17.35 -13.29
N GLU A 153 2.30 18.53 -12.91
CA GLU A 153 2.75 19.10 -11.64
C GLU A 153 1.88 18.55 -10.49
N LEU A 154 2.51 17.83 -9.59
CA LEU A 154 1.86 17.23 -8.42
C LEU A 154 2.15 18.10 -7.19
N LYS A 155 1.08 18.50 -6.51
CA LYS A 155 1.23 19.20 -5.21
C LYS A 155 1.83 18.26 -4.18
N GLU A 156 2.77 18.77 -3.42
CA GLU A 156 3.36 18.07 -2.29
C GLU A 156 2.30 17.71 -1.24
N ASN A 157 2.54 16.62 -0.53
CA ASN A 157 1.78 16.21 0.65
C ASN A 157 2.62 16.47 1.89
N ASP A 158 1.99 16.97 2.95
CA ASP A 158 2.58 16.93 4.28
C ASP A 158 2.47 15.50 4.81
N ILE A 159 3.62 14.92 5.17
CA ILE A 159 3.72 13.56 5.72
C ILE A 159 4.52 13.58 7.02
N PHE A 160 4.36 12.53 7.81
CA PHE A 160 5.17 12.32 9.01
C PHE A 160 5.71 10.89 9.02
N ILE A 161 7.01 10.74 9.20
CA ILE A 161 7.67 9.44 9.36
C ILE A 161 7.96 9.26 10.85
N HIS A 162 7.25 8.30 11.47
CA HIS A 162 7.39 8.02 12.91
C HIS A 162 8.64 7.24 13.22
N SER A 163 9.05 6.33 12.33
CA SER A 163 10.29 5.57 12.43
C SER A 163 10.70 5.05 11.06
N PHE A 164 12.00 4.97 10.81
CA PHE A 164 12.58 4.37 9.63
C PHE A 164 13.81 3.57 10.03
N SER A 165 13.67 2.25 10.18
CA SER A 165 14.75 1.33 10.53
C SER A 165 15.25 0.56 9.32
N ILE A 166 16.55 0.32 9.29
CA ILE A 166 17.19 -0.60 8.35
C ILE A 166 17.26 -1.97 9.02
N GLU A 167 16.65 -2.96 8.41
CA GLU A 167 16.52 -4.32 8.96
C GLU A 167 17.70 -5.21 8.51
N ALA A 168 18.14 -5.05 7.24
CA ALA A 168 19.31 -5.77 6.71
C ALA A 168 19.90 -5.01 5.52
N ILE A 169 21.23 -5.16 5.34
CA ILE A 169 21.93 -4.66 4.16
C ILE A 169 22.57 -5.86 3.46
N ARG A 170 22.10 -6.14 2.25
CA ARG A 170 22.65 -7.14 1.31
C ARG A 170 23.03 -6.43 0.02
N PHE A 171 24.01 -5.55 0.13
CA PHE A 171 24.37 -4.60 -0.92
C PHE A 171 24.32 -5.22 -2.33
N PRO A 172 23.66 -4.60 -3.34
CA PRO A 172 23.03 -3.27 -3.31
C PRO A 172 21.59 -3.22 -2.74
N GLU A 173 21.07 -4.30 -2.17
CA GLU A 173 19.75 -4.35 -1.56
C GLU A 173 19.79 -3.93 -0.09
N VAL A 174 18.78 -3.16 0.32
CA VAL A 174 18.58 -2.66 1.68
C VAL A 174 17.16 -2.95 2.11
N ASP A 175 17.00 -3.83 3.09
CA ASP A 175 15.70 -4.09 3.70
C ASP A 175 15.41 -3.07 4.79
N PHE A 176 14.18 -2.62 4.84
CA PHE A 176 13.74 -1.60 5.78
C PHE A 176 12.38 -1.88 6.38
N LYS A 177 12.12 -1.21 7.49
CA LYS A 177 10.79 -1.06 8.09
C LYS A 177 10.52 0.41 8.34
N ILE A 178 9.32 0.88 7.96
CA ILE A 178 8.92 2.28 8.12
C ILE A 178 7.51 2.37 8.68
N LYS A 179 7.31 3.26 9.69
CA LYS A 179 5.99 3.66 10.17
C LYS A 179 5.77 5.12 9.78
N CYS A 180 4.65 5.41 9.11
CA CYS A 180 4.38 6.72 8.57
C CYS A 180 2.90 7.08 8.59
N SER A 181 2.62 8.37 8.48
CA SER A 181 1.27 8.93 8.40
C SER A 181 0.57 8.55 7.09
N LYS A 182 -0.75 8.72 7.06
CA LYS A 182 -1.54 8.59 5.83
C LYS A 182 -0.98 9.41 4.68
N GLY A 183 -1.16 8.92 3.46
CA GLY A 183 -0.79 9.65 2.24
C GLY A 183 0.70 9.61 1.91
N THR A 184 1.53 8.94 2.71
CA THR A 184 2.94 8.70 2.42
C THR A 184 3.09 7.69 1.29
N TYR A 185 3.87 8.05 0.26
CA TYR A 185 4.24 7.18 -0.84
C TYR A 185 5.63 6.58 -0.57
N ILE A 186 5.69 5.29 -0.27
CA ILE A 186 6.97 4.61 0.01
C ILE A 186 7.87 4.60 -1.23
N ARG A 187 7.29 4.60 -2.43
CA ARG A 187 8.02 4.75 -3.70
C ARG A 187 8.78 6.09 -3.77
N SER A 188 8.15 7.19 -3.35
CA SER A 188 8.83 8.49 -3.28
C SER A 188 9.94 8.48 -2.22
N ILE A 189 9.73 7.83 -1.05
CA ILE A 189 10.79 7.64 -0.06
C ILE A 189 12.00 6.92 -0.69
N ALA A 190 11.76 5.84 -1.45
CA ALA A 190 12.82 5.11 -2.13
C ALA A 190 13.65 6.02 -3.08
N ASN A 191 12.95 6.77 -3.94
CA ASN A 191 13.60 7.71 -4.87
C ASN A 191 14.39 8.80 -4.13
N ASP A 192 13.81 9.39 -3.10
CA ASP A 192 14.44 10.49 -2.36
C ASP A 192 15.63 9.98 -1.52
N PHE A 193 15.53 8.75 -0.98
CA PHE A 193 16.63 8.07 -0.30
C PHE A 193 17.83 7.85 -1.23
N GLY A 194 17.59 7.36 -2.46
CA GLY A 194 18.61 7.20 -3.47
C GLY A 194 19.29 8.52 -3.84
N LYS A 195 18.52 9.58 -4.04
CA LYS A 195 19.01 10.95 -4.32
C LYS A 195 19.89 11.49 -3.19
N ALA A 196 19.45 11.32 -1.94
CA ALA A 196 20.19 11.79 -0.76
C ALA A 196 21.53 11.05 -0.57
N LEU A 197 21.66 9.82 -1.11
CA LEU A 197 22.93 9.09 -1.20
C LEU A 197 23.80 9.53 -2.38
N ASN A 198 23.43 10.58 -3.15
CA ASN A 198 24.06 10.94 -4.43
C ASN A 198 24.12 9.74 -5.40
N SER A 199 23.04 8.98 -5.46
CA SER A 199 22.89 7.78 -6.27
C SER A 199 21.43 7.67 -6.73
N GLY A 200 20.97 6.48 -7.10
CA GLY A 200 19.58 6.15 -7.35
C GLY A 200 19.10 5.07 -6.38
N ALA A 201 17.80 4.96 -6.21
CA ALA A 201 17.19 3.78 -5.59
C ALA A 201 15.82 3.51 -6.19
N THR A 202 15.47 2.22 -6.23
CA THR A 202 14.17 1.71 -6.70
C THR A 202 13.58 0.81 -5.61
N LEU A 203 12.29 0.94 -5.36
CA LEU A 203 11.56 0.04 -4.47
C LEU A 203 11.30 -1.28 -5.19
N THR A 204 11.90 -2.38 -4.71
CA THR A 204 11.77 -3.70 -5.34
C THR A 204 10.77 -4.60 -4.66
N ALA A 205 10.51 -4.39 -3.38
CA ALA A 205 9.49 -5.09 -2.61
C ALA A 205 8.81 -4.15 -1.62
N LEU A 206 7.50 -4.34 -1.41
CA LEU A 206 6.74 -3.60 -0.41
C LEU A 206 5.65 -4.49 0.19
N ARG A 207 5.56 -4.50 1.52
CA ARG A 207 4.52 -5.18 2.25
C ARG A 207 3.97 -4.29 3.36
N ARG A 208 2.67 -4.04 3.37
CA ARG A 208 2.04 -3.35 4.50
C ARG A 208 1.77 -4.33 5.62
N THR A 209 2.39 -4.12 6.77
CA THR A 209 2.28 -5.01 7.94
C THR A 209 1.28 -4.52 8.96
N ALA A 210 0.98 -3.20 9.00
CA ALA A 210 -0.04 -2.65 9.89
C ALA A 210 -0.75 -1.42 9.30
N SER A 211 -1.98 -1.16 9.80
CA SER A 211 -2.77 0.06 9.55
C SER A 211 -3.57 0.39 10.80
N GLY A 212 -3.18 1.46 11.54
CA GLY A 212 -3.65 1.70 12.89
C GLY A 212 -3.36 0.48 13.78
N ASP A 213 -4.38 0.01 14.47
CA ASP A 213 -4.31 -1.16 15.37
C ASP A 213 -4.46 -2.50 14.63
N PHE A 214 -4.71 -2.49 13.32
CA PHE A 214 -4.85 -3.70 12.54
C PHE A 214 -3.49 -4.22 12.07
N LEU A 215 -3.23 -5.51 12.35
CA LEU A 215 -1.97 -6.19 12.06
C LEU A 215 -2.17 -7.27 10.99
N ILE A 216 -1.14 -7.48 10.17
CA ILE A 216 -1.16 -8.46 9.07
C ILE A 216 -1.31 -9.89 9.58
N GLU A 217 -0.84 -10.20 10.79
CA GLU A 217 -0.94 -11.50 11.44
C GLU A 217 -2.39 -11.95 11.65
N ASN A 218 -3.31 -10.99 11.70
CA ASN A 218 -4.75 -11.23 11.83
C ASN A 218 -5.48 -11.27 10.49
N ALA A 219 -4.77 -11.07 9.38
CA ALA A 219 -5.36 -11.08 8.06
C ALA A 219 -5.50 -12.52 7.52
N LYS A 220 -6.52 -12.69 6.69
CA LYS A 220 -6.74 -13.92 5.92
C LYS A 220 -6.47 -13.64 4.44
N SER A 221 -6.14 -14.67 3.70
CA SER A 221 -6.04 -14.59 2.24
C SER A 221 -7.39 -14.26 1.61
N VAL A 222 -7.36 -13.83 0.36
CA VAL A 222 -8.58 -13.56 -0.41
C VAL A 222 -9.45 -14.81 -0.54
N ASP A 223 -8.83 -15.96 -0.77
CA ASP A 223 -9.56 -17.21 -0.96
C ASP A 223 -10.19 -17.71 0.34
N GLU A 224 -9.50 -17.63 1.48
CA GLU A 224 -10.10 -17.93 2.80
C GLU A 224 -11.32 -17.04 3.08
N TRP A 225 -11.28 -15.76 2.73
CA TRP A 225 -12.45 -14.89 2.86
C TRP A 225 -13.60 -15.30 1.93
N VAL A 226 -13.30 -15.76 0.72
CA VAL A 226 -14.33 -16.28 -0.20
C VAL A 226 -15.00 -17.53 0.40
N GLU A 227 -14.23 -18.44 1.01
CA GLU A 227 -14.74 -19.63 1.69
C GLU A 227 -15.61 -19.24 2.91
N ILE A 228 -15.14 -18.33 3.75
CA ILE A 228 -15.90 -17.83 4.91
C ILE A 228 -17.23 -17.20 4.45
N ILE A 229 -17.19 -16.36 3.41
CA ILE A 229 -18.42 -15.76 2.85
C ILE A 229 -19.36 -16.85 2.35
N ALA A 230 -18.86 -17.89 1.71
CA ALA A 230 -19.68 -19.00 1.22
C ALA A 230 -20.34 -19.78 2.38
N ALA A 231 -19.58 -20.06 3.44
CA ALA A 231 -20.01 -20.85 4.59
C ALA A 231 -20.91 -20.11 5.58
N THR A 232 -20.84 -18.77 5.65
CA THR A 232 -21.63 -17.95 6.58
C THR A 232 -23.14 -18.09 6.30
N GLU A 233 -23.96 -18.29 7.30
CA GLU A 233 -25.42 -18.31 7.16
C GLU A 233 -25.96 -16.88 7.03
N ILE A 234 -27.07 -16.72 6.31
CA ILE A 234 -27.76 -15.42 6.24
C ILE A 234 -28.64 -15.31 7.48
N LEU A 235 -28.31 -14.35 8.33
CA LEU A 235 -29.18 -14.02 9.46
C LEU A 235 -30.44 -13.35 8.91
N GLU A 236 -31.60 -13.95 9.15
CA GLU A 236 -32.87 -13.32 8.82
C GLU A 236 -33.10 -12.07 9.71
N GLU A 237 -33.56 -10.98 9.09
CA GLU A 237 -33.93 -9.79 9.85
C GLU A 237 -35.16 -10.14 10.68
N GLN A 238 -35.04 -10.12 12.01
CA GLN A 238 -36.16 -10.12 12.94
C GLN A 238 -36.83 -8.74 12.98
#